data_c561640925e1fe946a26a098ad593730
#
_entry.id   c561640925e1fe946a26a098ad593730
#
_cell.length_a   1.000
_cell.length_b   1.000
_cell.length_c   1.000
_cell.angle_alpha   90.00
_cell.angle_beta   90.00
_cell.angle_gamma   90.00
#
_symmetry.space_group_name_H-M   'P 1'
#
loop_
_entity.id
_entity.type
_entity.pdbx_description
1 polymer ?
#
loop_
_entity_poly.entity_id
_entity_poly.type
_entity_poly.pdbx_seq_one_letter_code
_entity_poly.pdbx_strand_id
1 'polypeptide(L)'
;MKFLYLLLISIVLVSCGSSVALDYEKGTDWTQFTAYQFSQAHTGPNGEEQVSSGLNELDDKRVMRAVDSVFQARGYQKTDYNQFYIDFFVEEYLSNSRNTIGIGLGSGGGNVNVGGGIGIPIGGKIINQRFTMEFYEADSGRKLLWQAIYDGELKEKATPAQKDAYYYNVVSKMLKKYPPEQ
;
A
#
# COMPACT_ATOMS: atom_id res chain seq x y z
N MET A 1 -37.92 -18.77 -13.68
CA MET A 1 -37.53 -17.37 -13.83
C MET A 1 -37.11 -16.71 -12.53
N LYS A 2 -37.67 -17.02 -11.34
CA LYS A 2 -37.25 -16.42 -10.04
C LYS A 2 -35.81 -16.75 -9.62
N PHE A 3 -35.30 -17.94 -9.94
CA PHE A 3 -33.93 -18.35 -9.66
C PHE A 3 -32.86 -17.60 -10.49
N LEU A 4 -33.23 -17.14 -11.69
CA LEU A 4 -32.31 -16.39 -12.55
C LEU A 4 -32.07 -14.98 -12.02
N TYR A 5 -33.04 -14.35 -11.36
CA TYR A 5 -32.91 -13.06 -10.73
C TYR A 5 -32.05 -13.11 -9.45
N LEU A 6 -32.12 -14.22 -8.70
CA LEU A 6 -31.28 -14.44 -7.52
C LEU A 6 -29.80 -14.62 -7.89
N LEU A 7 -29.52 -15.28 -9.01
CA LEU A 7 -28.16 -15.44 -9.53
C LEU A 7 -27.58 -14.11 -10.05
N LEU A 8 -28.40 -13.24 -10.63
CA LEU A 8 -27.98 -11.95 -11.15
C LEU A 8 -27.63 -10.94 -10.02
N ILE A 9 -28.29 -11.04 -8.87
CA ILE A 9 -28.07 -10.16 -7.72
C ILE A 9 -26.76 -10.51 -6.98
N SER A 10 -26.25 -11.74 -7.06
CA SER A 10 -25.03 -12.16 -6.40
C SER A 10 -23.74 -11.67 -7.07
N ILE A 11 -23.81 -11.10 -8.28
CA ILE A 11 -22.62 -10.63 -9.03
C ILE A 11 -22.24 -9.17 -8.67
N VAL A 12 -23.06 -8.45 -7.92
CA VAL A 12 -22.83 -7.02 -7.59
C VAL A 12 -22.08 -6.82 -6.26
N LEU A 13 -21.52 -7.85 -5.65
CA LEU A 13 -20.58 -7.67 -4.53
C LEU A 13 -19.21 -7.25 -5.08
N VAL A 14 -19.16 -6.05 -5.65
CA VAL A 14 -17.90 -5.38 -5.98
C VAL A 14 -17.17 -5.14 -4.67
N SER A 15 -16.13 -5.91 -4.45
CA SER A 15 -15.18 -5.74 -3.35
C SER A 15 -14.70 -4.29 -3.33
N CYS A 16 -15.05 -3.56 -2.29
CA CYS A 16 -14.47 -2.27 -1.97
C CYS A 16 -13.05 -2.51 -1.43
N GLY A 17 -12.12 -2.89 -2.31
CA GLY A 17 -10.70 -2.94 -2.00
C GLY A 17 -10.15 -1.52 -1.99
N SER A 18 -9.19 -1.22 -1.11
CA SER A 18 -8.47 0.06 -1.13
C SER A 18 -7.94 0.31 -2.55
N SER A 19 -8.38 1.42 -3.14
CA SER A 19 -7.98 1.78 -4.51
C SER A 19 -6.59 2.40 -4.49
N VAL A 20 -5.76 2.05 -5.48
CA VAL A 20 -4.50 2.75 -5.75
C VAL A 20 -4.83 4.03 -6.51
N ALA A 21 -4.44 5.18 -5.98
CA ALA A 21 -4.45 6.42 -6.72
C ALA A 21 -3.20 6.47 -7.61
N LEU A 22 -3.38 6.81 -8.89
CA LEU A 22 -2.31 6.83 -9.89
C LEU A 22 -2.28 8.19 -10.58
N ASP A 23 -1.07 8.68 -10.83
CA ASP A 23 -0.81 9.82 -11.71
C ASP A 23 0.44 9.55 -12.55
N TYR A 24 0.51 10.12 -13.76
CA TYR A 24 1.64 9.93 -14.65
C TYR A 24 1.72 11.01 -15.72
N GLU A 25 2.94 11.24 -16.21
CA GLU A 25 3.22 12.17 -17.30
C GLU A 25 2.65 11.64 -18.62
N LYS A 26 1.68 12.38 -19.18
CA LYS A 26 1.03 12.03 -20.46
C LYS A 26 1.99 12.16 -21.63
N GLY A 27 1.91 11.22 -22.57
CA GLY A 27 2.76 11.23 -23.76
C GLY A 27 4.16 10.65 -23.54
N THR A 28 4.43 10.08 -22.35
CA THR A 28 5.67 9.36 -22.09
C THR A 28 5.73 8.07 -22.91
N ASP A 29 6.81 7.86 -23.64
CA ASP A 29 7.08 6.57 -24.29
C ASP A 29 7.64 5.57 -23.26
N TRP A 30 6.75 4.79 -22.66
CA TRP A 30 7.11 3.83 -21.62
C TRP A 30 7.98 2.69 -22.10
N THR A 31 8.12 2.46 -23.41
CA THR A 31 8.95 1.38 -23.96
C THR A 31 10.44 1.62 -23.75
N GLN A 32 10.84 2.86 -23.48
CA GLN A 32 12.22 3.25 -23.21
C GLN A 32 12.66 2.92 -21.78
N PHE A 33 11.71 2.76 -20.86
CA PHE A 33 11.98 2.59 -19.42
C PHE A 33 12.01 1.11 -19.06
N THR A 34 13.11 0.43 -19.31
CA THR A 34 13.29 -1.01 -19.06
C THR A 34 14.32 -1.30 -17.98
N ALA A 35 15.12 -0.31 -17.58
CA ALA A 35 16.14 -0.46 -16.56
C ALA A 35 15.98 0.59 -15.45
N TYR A 36 16.06 0.15 -14.20
CA TYR A 36 15.82 0.97 -13.02
C TYR A 36 16.93 0.86 -11.99
N GLN A 37 16.98 1.83 -11.09
CA GLN A 37 17.71 1.82 -9.84
C GLN A 37 16.84 2.44 -8.73
N PHE A 38 17.11 2.13 -7.48
CA PHE A 38 16.48 2.83 -6.36
C PHE A 38 17.14 4.18 -6.12
N SER A 39 16.33 5.18 -5.80
CA SER A 39 16.84 6.47 -5.34
C SER A 39 17.59 6.29 -4.01
N GLN A 40 18.67 7.03 -3.81
CA GLN A 40 19.38 7.07 -2.53
C GLN A 40 18.80 8.11 -1.58
N ALA A 41 18.07 9.09 -2.12
CA ALA A 41 17.34 10.09 -1.37
C ALA A 41 15.84 9.94 -1.62
N HIS A 42 15.05 10.01 -0.58
CA HIS A 42 13.60 9.88 -0.64
C HIS A 42 12.94 11.25 -0.69
N THR A 43 11.80 11.33 -1.37
CA THR A 43 10.98 12.53 -1.40
C THR A 43 9.88 12.39 -0.36
N GLY A 44 9.87 13.27 0.64
CA GLY A 44 8.84 13.31 1.67
C GLY A 44 7.53 13.89 1.15
N PRO A 45 6.44 13.83 1.97
CA PRO A 45 5.09 14.19 1.54
C PRO A 45 4.93 15.65 1.10
N ASN A 46 5.83 16.53 1.50
CA ASN A 46 5.81 17.96 1.11
C ASN A 46 6.81 18.28 -0.02
N GLY A 47 7.41 17.26 -0.65
CA GLY A 47 8.41 17.43 -1.70
C GLY A 47 9.82 17.74 -1.19
N GLU A 48 10.07 17.68 0.12
CA GLU A 48 11.41 17.81 0.69
C GLU A 48 12.24 16.54 0.50
N GLU A 49 13.54 16.69 0.28
CA GLU A 49 14.47 15.58 0.23
C GLU A 49 14.73 15.02 1.64
N GLN A 50 14.53 13.72 1.81
CA GLN A 50 14.73 13.01 3.08
C GLN A 50 15.70 11.85 2.89
N VAL A 51 16.44 11.52 3.96
CA VAL A 51 17.35 10.37 3.97
C VAL A 51 16.62 9.06 4.31
N SER A 52 15.39 9.14 4.78
CA SER A 52 14.60 7.99 5.25
C SER A 52 13.29 7.87 4.47
N SER A 53 12.95 6.65 4.07
CA SER A 53 11.67 6.30 3.48
C SER A 53 10.48 6.36 4.45
N GLY A 54 10.72 6.63 5.73
CA GLY A 54 9.73 6.52 6.80
C GLY A 54 9.62 5.12 7.40
N LEU A 55 10.29 4.12 6.84
CA LEU A 55 10.35 2.75 7.36
C LEU A 55 11.66 2.47 8.12
N ASN A 56 11.69 1.41 8.90
CA ASN A 56 12.94 0.86 9.41
C ASN A 56 13.68 0.10 8.29
N GLU A 57 15.00 -0.08 8.44
CA GLU A 57 15.87 -0.69 7.43
C GLU A 57 15.41 -2.08 6.95
N LEU A 58 14.83 -2.91 7.82
CA LEU A 58 14.36 -4.24 7.42
C LEU A 58 13.10 -4.17 6.59
N ASP A 59 12.20 -3.24 6.89
CA ASP A 59 10.97 -3.04 6.14
C ASP A 59 11.26 -2.34 4.80
N ASP A 60 12.24 -1.41 4.74
CA ASP A 60 12.79 -0.88 3.50
C ASP A 60 13.26 -1.98 2.55
N LYS A 61 14.11 -2.87 3.06
CA LYS A 61 14.60 -4.01 2.28
C LYS A 61 13.48 -4.94 1.80
N ARG A 62 12.37 -5.03 2.54
CA ARG A 62 11.18 -5.80 2.11
C ARG A 62 10.49 -5.13 0.92
N VAL A 63 10.29 -3.81 0.99
CA VAL A 63 9.71 -3.04 -0.12
C VAL A 63 10.59 -3.15 -1.36
N MET A 64 11.90 -2.92 -1.22
CA MET A 64 12.85 -3.02 -2.34
C MET A 64 12.84 -4.43 -2.98
N ARG A 65 12.87 -5.50 -2.18
CA ARG A 65 12.77 -6.88 -2.70
C ARG A 65 11.44 -7.16 -3.39
N ALA A 66 10.34 -6.59 -2.90
CA ALA A 66 9.04 -6.73 -3.53
C ALA A 66 9.01 -6.04 -4.90
N VAL A 67 9.57 -4.83 -5.01
CA VAL A 67 9.73 -4.11 -6.29
C VAL A 67 10.61 -4.92 -7.25
N ASP A 68 11.80 -5.35 -6.79
CA ASP A 68 12.71 -6.17 -7.59
C ASP A 68 12.00 -7.43 -8.13
N SER A 69 11.26 -8.14 -7.27
CA SER A 69 10.52 -9.34 -7.67
C SER A 69 9.46 -9.07 -8.74
N VAL A 70 8.67 -7.99 -8.59
CA VAL A 70 7.62 -7.63 -9.56
C VAL A 70 8.22 -7.19 -10.88
N PHE A 71 9.26 -6.38 -10.86
CA PHE A 71 9.89 -5.84 -12.07
C PHE A 71 10.68 -6.89 -12.83
N GLN A 72 11.48 -7.71 -12.15
CA GLN A 72 12.23 -8.81 -12.80
C GLN A 72 11.28 -9.82 -13.46
N ALA A 73 10.15 -10.13 -12.82
CA ALA A 73 9.12 -10.99 -13.44
C ALA A 73 8.51 -10.40 -14.72
N ARG A 74 8.62 -9.07 -14.93
CA ARG A 74 8.16 -8.35 -16.13
C ARG A 74 9.28 -8.02 -17.12
N GLY A 75 10.52 -8.47 -16.87
CA GLY A 75 11.67 -8.26 -17.73
C GLY A 75 12.42 -6.94 -17.51
N TYR A 76 12.09 -6.17 -16.49
CA TYR A 76 12.88 -4.98 -16.11
C TYR A 76 14.20 -5.37 -15.49
N GLN A 77 15.22 -4.56 -15.70
CA GLN A 77 16.58 -4.81 -15.21
C GLN A 77 16.99 -3.77 -14.16
N LYS A 78 17.55 -4.24 -13.05
CA LYS A 78 18.17 -3.37 -12.06
C LYS A 78 19.64 -3.18 -12.40
N THR A 79 20.05 -1.95 -12.68
CA THR A 79 21.42 -1.65 -13.13
C THR A 79 21.78 -0.19 -12.86
N ASP A 80 23.08 0.10 -12.77
CA ASP A 80 23.59 1.47 -12.65
C ASP A 80 23.41 2.31 -13.95
N TYR A 81 23.17 1.65 -15.07
CA TYR A 81 22.81 2.29 -16.35
C TYR A 81 21.29 2.35 -16.51
N ASN A 82 20.62 2.95 -15.53
CA ASN A 82 19.17 3.02 -15.47
C ASN A 82 18.61 4.20 -16.27
N GLN A 83 17.38 4.04 -16.77
CA GLN A 83 16.62 5.10 -17.39
C GLN A 83 15.72 5.84 -16.38
N PHE A 84 15.39 5.20 -15.25
CA PHE A 84 14.59 5.82 -14.20
C PHE A 84 15.01 5.35 -12.80
N TYR A 85 14.75 6.23 -11.84
CA TYR A 85 14.87 5.93 -10.42
C TYR A 85 13.52 5.62 -9.82
N ILE A 86 13.49 4.64 -8.93
CA ILE A 86 12.35 4.33 -8.09
C ILE A 86 12.59 4.92 -6.72
N ASP A 87 11.68 5.75 -6.28
CA ASP A 87 11.61 6.28 -4.93
C ASP A 87 10.34 5.80 -4.25
N PHE A 88 10.36 5.67 -2.91
CA PHE A 88 9.17 5.40 -2.14
C PHE A 88 9.27 6.05 -0.76
N PHE A 89 8.12 6.51 -0.28
CA PHE A 89 7.96 7.08 1.04
C PHE A 89 6.75 6.47 1.72
N VAL A 90 6.86 6.24 3.05
CA VAL A 90 5.78 5.62 3.84
C VAL A 90 5.53 6.43 5.10
N GLU A 91 4.32 6.93 5.22
CA GLU A 91 3.83 7.56 6.44
C GLU A 91 3.12 6.51 7.30
N GLU A 92 3.52 6.39 8.57
CA GLU A 92 2.92 5.46 9.51
C GLU A 92 2.16 6.18 10.62
N TYR A 93 0.97 5.68 10.94
CA TYR A 93 0.23 6.10 12.11
C TYR A 93 -0.52 4.95 12.77
N LEU A 94 -0.47 4.90 14.10
CA LEU A 94 -1.13 3.86 14.88
C LEU A 94 -2.62 4.16 15.00
N SER A 95 -3.46 3.15 14.76
CA SER A 95 -4.86 3.19 15.10
C SER A 95 -5.26 1.98 15.93
N ASN A 96 -6.28 2.14 16.76
CA ASN A 96 -6.87 1.00 17.44
C ASN A 96 -7.70 0.19 16.44
N SER A 97 -7.58 -1.15 16.50
CA SER A 97 -8.46 -2.04 15.72
C SER A 97 -9.92 -1.65 15.91
N ARG A 98 -10.65 -1.49 14.81
CA ARG A 98 -12.10 -1.15 14.86
C ARG A 98 -12.99 -2.30 15.37
N ASN A 99 -12.43 -3.48 15.56
CA ASN A 99 -13.17 -4.64 16.06
C ASN A 99 -13.17 -4.68 17.59
N THR A 100 -14.10 -3.98 18.20
CA THR A 100 -14.47 -4.15 19.60
C THR A 100 -15.67 -5.09 19.69
N ILE A 101 -15.52 -6.25 20.30
CA ILE A 101 -16.66 -7.06 20.72
C ILE A 101 -17.10 -6.52 22.08
N GLY A 102 -18.22 -5.83 22.09
CA GLY A 102 -18.89 -5.44 23.34
C GLY A 102 -19.44 -6.69 24.03
N ILE A 103 -18.82 -7.17 25.12
CA ILE A 103 -19.44 -8.15 25.98
C ILE A 103 -20.43 -7.38 26.84
N GLY A 104 -21.69 -7.34 26.43
CA GLY A 104 -22.80 -6.86 27.25
C GLY A 104 -23.08 -7.89 28.33
N LEU A 105 -22.65 -7.65 29.55
CA LEU A 105 -23.20 -8.35 30.73
C LEU A 105 -24.61 -7.82 30.97
N GLY A 106 -25.60 -8.46 30.33
CA GLY A 106 -26.99 -8.22 30.60
C GLY A 106 -27.35 -8.85 31.95
N SER A 107 -27.34 -8.07 33.03
CA SER A 107 -28.05 -8.41 34.27
C SER A 107 -29.48 -7.93 34.12
N GLY A 108 -30.43 -8.85 33.99
CA GLY A 108 -31.86 -8.55 34.02
C GLY A 108 -32.30 -8.13 35.41
N GLY A 109 -32.96 -6.99 35.49
CA GLY A 109 -33.73 -6.57 36.68
C GLY A 109 -33.48 -5.13 37.08
N GLY A 110 -34.36 -4.19 36.65
CA GLY A 110 -34.65 -2.95 37.37
C GLY A 110 -33.68 -1.78 37.12
N ASN A 111 -34.09 -0.89 36.25
CA ASN A 111 -33.73 0.53 36.23
C ASN A 111 -32.31 0.94 36.70
N VAL A 112 -31.36 1.01 35.83
CA VAL A 112 -30.39 2.08 35.58
C VAL A 112 -29.51 1.64 34.44
N ASN A 113 -29.72 2.24 33.29
CA ASN A 113 -28.91 1.97 32.09
C ASN A 113 -27.65 2.85 32.15
N VAL A 114 -26.58 2.36 32.77
CA VAL A 114 -25.22 2.88 32.55
C VAL A 114 -24.49 1.81 31.74
N GLY A 115 -24.76 1.77 30.46
CA GLY A 115 -24.07 0.91 29.50
C GLY A 115 -22.67 1.40 29.22
N GLY A 116 -21.78 1.30 30.19
CA GLY A 116 -20.34 1.38 29.99
C GLY A 116 -19.81 0.00 29.57
N GLY A 117 -20.07 -0.42 28.34
CA GLY A 117 -19.43 -1.60 27.78
C GLY A 117 -17.93 -1.34 27.66
N ILE A 118 -17.13 -1.95 28.53
CA ILE A 118 -15.68 -2.03 28.34
C ILE A 118 -15.48 -2.96 27.15
N GLY A 119 -15.40 -2.38 25.94
CA GLY A 119 -15.05 -3.11 24.74
C GLY A 119 -13.60 -3.59 24.85
N ILE A 120 -13.39 -4.90 24.97
CA ILE A 120 -12.04 -5.48 24.86
C ILE A 120 -11.71 -5.49 23.37
N PRO A 121 -10.68 -4.77 22.90
CA PRO A 121 -10.27 -4.83 21.49
C PRO A 121 -9.74 -6.23 21.19
N ILE A 122 -10.50 -7.00 20.41
CA ILE A 122 -10.06 -8.31 19.90
C ILE A 122 -9.36 -8.07 18.57
N GLY A 123 -8.04 -8.05 18.61
CA GLY A 123 -7.20 -7.94 17.41
C GLY A 123 -6.24 -6.78 17.51
N GLY A 124 -5.13 -6.90 18.13
CA GLY A 124 -3.97 -5.99 18.23
C GLY A 124 -4.06 -4.59 17.59
N LYS A 125 -3.10 -3.78 17.87
CA LYS A 125 -2.98 -2.47 17.21
C LYS A 125 -2.69 -2.64 15.72
N ILE A 126 -3.23 -1.75 14.91
CA ILE A 126 -2.99 -1.68 13.48
C ILE A 126 -2.12 -0.47 13.19
N ILE A 127 -1.10 -0.68 12.39
CA ILE A 127 -0.29 0.37 11.77
C ILE A 127 -0.93 0.66 10.43
N ASN A 128 -1.46 1.86 10.26
CA ASN A 128 -1.88 2.33 8.94
C ASN A 128 -0.66 2.91 8.25
N GLN A 129 -0.48 2.55 6.99
CA GLN A 129 0.64 2.99 6.18
C GLN A 129 0.11 3.61 4.90
N ARG A 130 0.49 4.86 4.64
CA ARG A 130 0.32 5.49 3.33
C ARG A 130 1.60 5.37 2.56
N PHE A 131 1.58 4.58 1.50
CA PHE A 131 2.68 4.41 0.57
C PHE A 131 2.55 5.42 -0.56
N THR A 132 3.63 6.13 -0.83
CA THR A 132 3.84 6.88 -2.07
C THR A 132 5.02 6.24 -2.79
N MET A 133 4.84 5.86 -4.05
CA MET A 133 5.90 5.33 -4.91
C MET A 133 5.99 6.19 -6.15
N GLU A 134 7.18 6.61 -6.51
CA GLU A 134 7.44 7.58 -7.55
C GLU A 134 8.56 7.11 -8.48
N PHE A 135 8.41 7.36 -9.77
CA PHE A 135 9.42 7.07 -10.77
C PHE A 135 9.89 8.36 -11.40
N TYR A 136 11.19 8.56 -11.35
CA TYR A 136 11.85 9.75 -11.88
C TYR A 136 12.76 9.39 -13.04
N GLU A 137 12.72 10.18 -14.11
CA GLU A 137 13.64 10.05 -15.23
C GLU A 137 15.09 10.28 -14.78
N ALA A 138 16.02 9.42 -15.23
CA ALA A 138 17.41 9.47 -14.77
C ALA A 138 18.16 10.70 -15.29
N ASP A 139 17.91 11.09 -16.54
CA ASP A 139 18.73 12.09 -17.28
C ASP A 139 18.18 13.53 -17.21
N SER A 140 16.99 13.75 -16.65
CA SER A 140 16.28 15.03 -16.73
C SER A 140 16.12 15.79 -15.41
N GLY A 141 17.07 15.63 -14.47
CA GLY A 141 17.05 16.38 -13.20
C GLY A 141 15.88 15.99 -12.28
N ARG A 142 15.54 14.71 -12.22
CA ARG A 142 14.44 14.15 -11.43
C ARG A 142 13.03 14.57 -11.91
N LYS A 143 12.80 14.55 -13.22
CA LYS A 143 11.44 14.70 -13.73
C LYS A 143 10.58 13.53 -13.28
N LEU A 144 9.47 13.81 -12.58
CA LEU A 144 8.50 12.80 -12.17
C LEU A 144 7.77 12.26 -13.40
N LEU A 145 7.81 10.94 -13.58
CA LEU A 145 7.16 10.23 -14.68
C LEU A 145 5.88 9.56 -14.26
N TRP A 146 5.87 8.97 -13.06
CA TRP A 146 4.75 8.17 -12.56
C TRP A 146 4.73 8.18 -11.04
N GLN A 147 3.52 8.18 -10.49
CA GLN A 147 3.28 8.13 -9.04
C GLN A 147 2.11 7.19 -8.75
N ALA A 148 2.23 6.42 -7.67
CA ALA A 148 1.14 5.67 -7.07
C ALA A 148 1.05 5.95 -5.58
N ILE A 149 -0.18 6.06 -5.07
CA ILE A 149 -0.45 6.19 -3.64
C ILE A 149 -1.40 5.06 -3.22
N TYR A 150 -1.07 4.39 -2.12
CA TYR A 150 -1.86 3.29 -1.57
C TYR A 150 -1.91 3.37 -0.05
N ASP A 151 -3.11 3.26 0.51
CA ASP A 151 -3.33 3.15 1.95
C ASP A 151 -3.49 1.67 2.33
N GLY A 152 -2.60 1.18 3.20
CA GLY A 152 -2.57 -0.20 3.68
C GLY A 152 -2.64 -0.31 5.20
N GLU A 153 -2.91 -1.51 5.69
CA GLU A 153 -3.01 -1.81 7.12
C GLU A 153 -2.12 -3.00 7.47
N LEU A 154 -1.22 -2.82 8.42
CA LEU A 154 -0.33 -3.86 8.92
C LEU A 154 -0.60 -4.08 10.42
N LYS A 155 -0.65 -5.32 10.88
CA LYS A 155 -0.72 -5.61 12.32
C LYS A 155 0.60 -5.23 12.99
N GLU A 156 0.55 -4.49 14.11
CA GLU A 156 1.74 -4.08 14.86
C GLU A 156 2.67 -5.28 15.20
N LYS A 157 2.07 -6.43 15.52
CA LYS A 157 2.79 -7.67 15.86
C LYS A 157 2.88 -8.65 14.68
N ALA A 158 2.92 -8.14 13.44
CA ALA A 158 3.10 -9.00 12.28
C ALA A 158 4.47 -9.71 12.32
N THR A 159 4.47 -11.00 12.04
CA THR A 159 5.71 -11.79 11.93
C THR A 159 6.50 -11.36 10.68
N PRO A 160 7.82 -11.67 10.60
CA PRO A 160 8.60 -11.37 9.40
C PRO A 160 7.95 -11.88 8.11
N ALA A 161 7.46 -13.12 8.10
CA ALA A 161 6.78 -13.69 6.93
C ALA A 161 5.48 -12.96 6.56
N GLN A 162 4.71 -12.50 7.57
CA GLN A 162 3.52 -11.70 7.33
C GLN A 162 3.85 -10.32 6.76
N LYS A 163 4.95 -9.71 7.22
CA LYS A 163 5.46 -8.46 6.67
C LYS A 163 5.93 -8.63 5.22
N ASP A 164 6.69 -9.68 4.92
CA ASP A 164 7.14 -9.98 3.56
C ASP A 164 5.94 -10.12 2.59
N ALA A 165 4.92 -10.91 2.99
CA ALA A 165 3.72 -11.08 2.19
C ALA A 165 2.91 -9.76 2.04
N TYR A 166 2.84 -8.95 3.10
CA TYR A 166 2.15 -7.67 3.08
C TYR A 166 2.81 -6.68 2.11
N TYR A 167 4.13 -6.45 2.23
CA TYR A 167 4.83 -5.51 1.35
C TYR A 167 4.82 -5.97 -0.11
N TYR A 168 4.96 -7.28 -0.36
CA TYR A 168 4.79 -7.81 -1.71
C TYR A 168 3.40 -7.54 -2.30
N ASN A 169 2.35 -7.71 -1.51
CA ASN A 169 0.98 -7.44 -1.94
C ASN A 169 0.74 -5.95 -2.21
N VAL A 170 1.23 -5.06 -1.33
CA VAL A 170 1.15 -3.60 -1.51
C VAL A 170 1.82 -3.19 -2.82
N VAL A 171 3.09 -3.54 -2.99
CA VAL A 171 3.86 -3.22 -4.20
C VAL A 171 3.22 -3.80 -5.46
N SER A 172 2.76 -5.05 -5.41
CA SER A 172 2.07 -5.69 -6.55
C SER A 172 0.80 -4.94 -6.95
N LYS A 173 0.03 -4.44 -5.98
CA LYS A 173 -1.17 -3.62 -6.26
C LYS A 173 -0.80 -2.27 -6.86
N MET A 174 0.19 -1.57 -6.31
CA MET A 174 0.65 -0.28 -6.81
C MET A 174 1.14 -0.39 -8.25
N LEU A 175 1.95 -1.41 -8.54
CA LEU A 175 2.54 -1.62 -9.87
C LEU A 175 1.59 -2.31 -10.87
N LYS A 176 0.38 -2.71 -10.47
CA LYS A 176 -0.53 -3.46 -11.36
C LYS A 176 -0.82 -2.74 -12.67
N LYS A 177 -0.90 -1.41 -12.63
CA LYS A 177 -1.19 -0.54 -13.79
C LYS A 177 0.05 0.21 -14.29
N TYR A 178 1.25 -0.31 -14.06
CA TYR A 178 2.48 0.21 -14.62
C TYR A 178 3.02 -0.77 -15.68
N PRO A 179 3.46 -0.30 -16.87
CA PRO A 179 3.26 1.07 -17.37
C PRO A 179 1.77 1.37 -17.61
N PRO A 180 1.36 2.66 -17.55
CA PRO A 180 -0.02 3.02 -17.85
C PRO A 180 -0.37 2.73 -19.31
N GLU A 181 -1.61 2.34 -19.55
CA GLU A 181 -2.16 2.20 -20.91
C GLU A 181 -2.24 3.58 -21.54
N GLN A 182 -1.75 3.69 -22.79
CA GLN A 182 -1.79 4.92 -23.60
C GLN A 182 -3.10 5.06 -24.36
#